data_744e0987df0bdcd5e6d67fe776e4ee4a
#
_entry.id   744e0987df0bdcd5e6d67fe776e4ee4a
#
_cell.length_a   1.000
_cell.length_b   1.000
_cell.length_c   1.000
_cell.angle_alpha   90.00
_cell.angle_beta   90.00
_cell.angle_gamma   90.00
#
_symmetry.space_group_name_H-M   'P 1'
#
loop_
_entity.id
_entity.type
_entity.pdbx_description
1 polymer ?
#
loop_
_entity_poly.entity_id
_entity_poly.type
_entity_poly.pdbx_seq_one_letter_code
_entity_poly.pdbx_strand_id
1 'polypeptide(L)'
;NEDGQVVGINSIKITSADGMGFAIPINIIKPIVEKIERTGKFNEAHLGVFAYDSSVIKYMNKDIDLKNGIYIESIEEKSPAYGSELKVGDIITKIDETQINKMSDLQEYLYSKNPKDKVEITINRNGKEKTVIVELKEKEK
;
A
#
# COMPACT_ATOMS: atom_id res chain seq x y z
N ASN A 1 -4.97 -15.20 -19.05
CA ASN A 1 -4.55 -14.64 -20.35
C ASN A 1 -4.32 -15.76 -21.37
N GLU A 2 -3.88 -15.40 -22.57
CA GLU A 2 -3.61 -16.36 -23.66
C GLU A 2 -2.48 -17.35 -23.33
N ASP A 3 -1.60 -17.01 -22.41
CA ASP A 3 -0.52 -17.89 -21.92
C ASP A 3 -0.97 -18.80 -20.78
N GLY A 4 -2.26 -18.86 -20.46
CA GLY A 4 -2.81 -19.67 -19.38
C GLY A 4 -2.55 -19.13 -17.96
N GLN A 5 -2.09 -17.88 -17.85
CA GLN A 5 -1.82 -17.27 -16.53
C GLN A 5 -3.07 -16.59 -15.98
N VAL A 6 -3.27 -16.69 -14.66
CA VAL A 6 -4.29 -15.93 -13.95
C VAL A 6 -3.86 -14.47 -13.87
N VAL A 7 -4.70 -13.55 -14.33
CA VAL A 7 -4.43 -12.10 -14.33
C VAL A 7 -5.22 -11.35 -13.26
N GLY A 8 -6.30 -11.96 -12.77
CA GLY A 8 -7.15 -11.39 -11.72
C GLY A 8 -8.27 -12.32 -11.32
N ILE A 9 -8.95 -12.00 -10.23
CA ILE A 9 -10.12 -12.73 -9.73
C ILE A 9 -11.31 -11.76 -9.69
N ASN A 10 -12.41 -12.15 -10.34
CA ASN A 10 -13.64 -11.37 -10.30
C ASN A 10 -14.23 -11.41 -8.90
N SER A 11 -14.47 -10.23 -8.31
CA SER A 11 -14.92 -10.14 -6.92
C SER A 11 -16.33 -9.59 -6.76
N ILE A 12 -16.74 -8.61 -7.56
CA ILE A 12 -18.04 -7.94 -7.43
C ILE A 12 -18.64 -7.69 -8.80
N LYS A 13 -19.97 -7.95 -8.91
CA LYS A 13 -20.80 -7.49 -10.01
C LYS A 13 -21.86 -6.55 -9.45
N ILE A 14 -21.91 -5.32 -9.95
CA ILE A 14 -22.99 -4.38 -9.61
C ILE A 14 -24.21 -4.70 -10.50
N THR A 15 -25.25 -5.26 -9.89
CA THR A 15 -26.48 -5.68 -10.61
C THR A 15 -27.33 -4.52 -11.10
N SER A 16 -27.16 -3.33 -10.53
CA SER A 16 -27.87 -2.11 -10.92
C SER A 16 -27.20 -1.28 -12.03
N ALA A 17 -26.01 -1.71 -12.48
CA ALA A 17 -25.29 -1.07 -13.57
C ALA A 17 -24.86 -2.14 -14.58
N ASP A 18 -25.50 -2.12 -15.74
CA ASP A 18 -25.19 -3.06 -16.82
C ASP A 18 -23.73 -2.97 -17.26
N GLY A 19 -23.03 -4.10 -17.19
CA GLY A 19 -21.67 -4.25 -17.70
C GLY A 19 -20.53 -3.86 -16.75
N MET A 20 -20.79 -3.42 -15.52
CA MET A 20 -19.71 -3.13 -14.56
C MET A 20 -19.39 -4.35 -13.71
N GLY A 21 -18.18 -4.88 -13.91
CA GLY A 21 -17.56 -5.92 -13.09
C GLY A 21 -16.21 -5.43 -12.54
N PHE A 22 -15.87 -5.87 -11.35
CA PHE A 22 -14.58 -5.58 -10.72
C PHE A 22 -13.77 -6.86 -10.57
N ALA A 23 -12.50 -6.80 -10.91
CA ALA A 23 -11.56 -7.88 -10.69
C ALA A 23 -10.40 -7.38 -9.81
N ILE A 24 -9.99 -8.20 -8.86
CA ILE A 24 -8.80 -7.95 -8.05
C ILE A 24 -7.59 -8.42 -8.86
N PRO A 25 -6.61 -7.54 -9.14
CA PRO A 25 -5.40 -7.93 -9.88
C PRO A 25 -4.64 -9.05 -9.16
N ILE A 26 -4.08 -9.97 -9.94
CA ILE A 26 -3.35 -11.12 -9.38
C ILE A 26 -2.16 -10.70 -8.51
N ASN A 27 -1.52 -9.57 -8.79
CA ASN A 27 -0.39 -9.06 -8.02
C ASN A 27 -0.74 -8.80 -6.55
N ILE A 28 -2.01 -8.44 -6.28
CA ILE A 28 -2.49 -8.26 -4.89
C ILE A 28 -2.76 -9.61 -4.23
N ILE A 29 -3.22 -10.61 -4.98
CA ILE A 29 -3.64 -11.92 -4.47
C ILE A 29 -2.43 -12.83 -4.26
N LYS A 30 -1.47 -12.80 -5.18
CA LYS A 30 -0.30 -13.68 -5.19
C LYS A 30 0.47 -13.69 -3.85
N PRO A 31 0.87 -12.55 -3.26
CA PRO A 31 1.57 -12.55 -1.98
C PRO A 31 0.73 -13.12 -0.83
N ILE A 32 -0.62 -12.98 -0.91
CA ILE A 32 -1.53 -13.58 0.09
C ILE A 32 -1.51 -15.11 -0.01
N VAL A 33 -1.63 -15.65 -1.23
CA VAL A 33 -1.62 -17.11 -1.47
C VAL A 33 -0.27 -17.71 -1.07
N GLU A 34 0.85 -17.13 -1.53
CA GLU A 34 2.19 -17.57 -1.18
C GLU A 34 2.44 -17.56 0.34
N LYS A 35 1.89 -16.56 1.03
CA LYS A 35 1.99 -16.47 2.49
C LYS A 35 1.18 -17.57 3.18
N ILE A 36 -0.04 -17.85 2.71
CA ILE A 36 -0.89 -18.93 3.24
C ILE A 36 -0.24 -20.29 2.98
N GLU A 37 0.29 -20.54 1.79
CA GLU A 37 0.99 -21.78 1.45
C GLU A 37 2.20 -22.02 2.36
N ARG A 38 2.96 -20.97 2.66
CA ARG A 38 4.15 -21.06 3.51
C ARG A 38 3.85 -21.18 5.00
N THR A 39 2.82 -20.49 5.50
CA THR A 39 2.58 -20.30 6.94
C THR A 39 1.27 -20.92 7.44
N GLY A 40 0.42 -21.39 6.54
CA GLY A 40 -0.91 -21.91 6.86
C GLY A 40 -1.96 -20.86 7.22
N LYS A 41 -1.60 -19.59 7.28
CA LYS A 41 -2.50 -18.48 7.64
C LYS A 41 -2.08 -17.15 7.02
N PHE A 42 -3.03 -16.23 6.93
CA PHE A 42 -2.77 -14.86 6.51
C PHE A 42 -2.99 -13.89 7.68
N ASN A 43 -1.89 -13.31 8.16
CA ASN A 43 -1.90 -12.19 9.10
C ASN A 43 -1.50 -10.94 8.32
N GLU A 44 -2.42 -9.99 8.21
CA GLU A 44 -2.17 -8.75 7.49
C GLU A 44 -1.24 -7.84 8.30
N ALA A 45 -0.09 -7.51 7.72
CA ALA A 45 0.79 -6.50 8.28
C ALA A 45 0.22 -5.11 8.01
N HIS A 46 0.19 -4.26 9.03
CA HIS A 46 -0.42 -2.95 9.01
C HIS A 46 0.60 -1.85 9.28
N LEU A 47 0.54 -0.77 8.49
CA LEU A 47 1.34 0.44 8.67
C LEU A 47 0.53 1.59 9.26
N GLY A 48 -0.72 1.74 8.84
CA GLY A 48 -1.66 2.76 9.33
C GLY A 48 -1.46 4.14 8.71
N VAL A 49 -1.14 4.20 7.43
CA VAL A 49 -1.14 5.44 6.64
C VAL A 49 -2.29 5.42 5.64
N PHE A 50 -2.91 6.57 5.46
CA PHE A 50 -3.81 6.85 4.36
C PHE A 50 -3.12 7.81 3.40
N ALA A 51 -2.93 7.42 2.16
CA ALA A 51 -2.11 8.17 1.22
C ALA A 51 -2.75 8.20 -0.18
N TYR A 52 -2.34 9.17 -0.97
CA TYR A 52 -2.78 9.33 -2.35
C TYR A 52 -1.60 9.26 -3.31
N ASP A 53 -1.77 8.63 -4.44
CA ASP A 53 -0.83 8.66 -5.55
C ASP A 53 -1.08 9.83 -6.52
N SER A 54 -0.21 10.00 -7.50
CA SER A 54 -0.29 11.09 -8.48
C SER A 54 -1.58 11.09 -9.31
N SER A 55 -2.25 9.93 -9.45
CA SER A 55 -3.50 9.85 -10.21
C SER A 55 -4.66 10.54 -9.49
N VAL A 56 -4.64 10.54 -8.16
CA VAL A 56 -5.67 11.12 -7.30
C VAL A 56 -5.33 12.57 -6.93
N ILE A 57 -4.07 12.85 -6.56
CA ILE A 57 -3.61 14.18 -6.11
C ILE A 57 -3.95 15.29 -7.10
N LYS A 58 -3.82 15.04 -8.39
CA LYS A 58 -4.13 16.04 -9.44
C LYS A 58 -5.60 16.51 -9.47
N TYR A 59 -6.51 15.74 -8.88
CA TYR A 59 -7.94 16.10 -8.75
C TYR A 59 -8.28 16.75 -7.40
N MET A 60 -7.32 16.71 -6.47
CA MET A 60 -7.47 17.35 -5.18
C MET A 60 -6.82 18.72 -5.27
N ASN A 61 -7.53 19.82 -5.25
CA ASN A 61 -7.03 21.21 -5.32
C ASN A 61 -5.89 21.51 -4.33
N LYS A 62 -4.85 20.65 -4.31
CA LYS A 62 -3.65 20.76 -3.51
C LYS A 62 -2.49 21.05 -4.45
N ASP A 63 -1.72 22.06 -4.13
CA ASP A 63 -0.50 22.45 -4.86
C ASP A 63 0.68 21.50 -4.50
N ILE A 64 0.49 20.21 -4.85
CA ILE A 64 1.47 19.15 -4.59
C ILE A 64 1.95 18.61 -5.93
N ASP A 65 3.22 18.89 -6.28
CA ASP A 65 3.88 18.29 -7.44
C ASP A 65 4.36 16.87 -7.10
N LEU A 66 3.44 15.89 -7.15
CA LEU A 66 3.72 14.50 -6.90
C LEU A 66 4.11 13.78 -8.20
N LYS A 67 5.41 13.72 -8.51
CA LYS A 67 5.94 12.99 -9.68
C LYS A 67 6.04 11.49 -9.42
N ASN A 68 6.55 11.11 -8.24
CA ASN A 68 6.74 9.73 -7.81
C ASN A 68 6.36 9.61 -6.33
N GLY A 69 5.94 8.41 -5.94
CA GLY A 69 5.61 8.14 -4.55
C GLY A 69 4.12 8.33 -4.22
N ILE A 70 3.81 8.19 -2.96
CA ILE A 70 2.46 8.39 -2.40
C ILE A 70 2.51 9.42 -1.27
N TYR A 71 1.59 10.37 -1.32
CA TYR A 71 1.47 11.46 -0.35
C TYR A 71 0.64 11.04 0.84
N ILE A 72 1.19 11.13 2.07
CA ILE A 72 0.48 10.80 3.30
C ILE A 72 -0.54 11.90 3.62
N GLU A 73 -1.81 11.57 3.51
CA GLU A 73 -2.93 12.47 3.86
C GLU A 73 -3.29 12.40 5.35
N SER A 74 -3.29 11.18 5.91
CA SER A 74 -3.55 10.98 7.34
C SER A 74 -2.81 9.76 7.87
N ILE A 75 -2.62 9.73 9.18
CA ILE A 75 -2.01 8.62 9.91
C ILE A 75 -3.02 8.18 10.97
N GLU A 76 -3.31 6.88 10.97
CA GLU A 76 -4.24 6.26 11.91
C GLU A 76 -3.67 6.27 13.32
N GLU A 77 -4.46 6.71 14.29
CA GLU A 77 -4.06 6.71 15.71
C GLU A 77 -3.71 5.29 16.18
N LYS A 78 -2.69 5.18 17.04
CA LYS A 78 -2.16 3.93 17.59
C LYS A 78 -1.54 2.97 16.55
N SER A 79 -1.49 3.35 15.29
CA SER A 79 -0.82 2.56 14.24
C SER A 79 0.71 2.57 14.37
N PRO A 80 1.43 1.69 13.69
CA PRO A 80 2.89 1.75 13.59
C PRO A 80 3.41 3.09 13.07
N ALA A 81 2.75 3.65 12.06
CA ALA A 81 3.13 4.95 11.50
C ALA A 81 2.97 6.09 12.52
N TYR A 82 1.91 6.06 13.34
CA TYR A 82 1.66 7.07 14.37
C TYR A 82 2.75 7.12 15.44
N GLY A 83 3.28 5.96 15.82
CA GLY A 83 4.38 5.85 16.79
C GLY A 83 5.77 6.09 16.18
N SER A 84 5.86 6.38 14.89
CA SER A 84 7.11 6.57 14.16
C SER A 84 7.41 8.05 13.90
N GLU A 85 8.47 8.31 13.13
CA GLU A 85 8.80 9.68 12.67
C GLU A 85 8.06 10.11 11.39
N LEU A 86 7.17 9.27 10.85
CA LEU A 86 6.33 9.62 9.70
C LEU A 86 5.35 10.74 10.07
N LYS A 87 5.07 11.61 9.13
CA LYS A 87 4.14 12.74 9.30
C LYS A 87 3.21 12.88 8.10
N VAL A 88 2.06 13.46 8.36
CA VAL A 88 1.19 13.96 7.29
C VAL A 88 1.96 14.94 6.42
N GLY A 89 1.85 14.81 5.12
CA GLY A 89 2.60 15.60 4.14
C GLY A 89 3.90 14.97 3.65
N ASP A 90 4.36 13.88 4.25
CA ASP A 90 5.48 13.11 3.71
C ASP A 90 5.08 12.41 2.41
N ILE A 91 6.03 12.25 1.52
CA ILE A 91 5.87 11.45 0.30
C ILE A 91 6.70 10.17 0.46
N ILE A 92 6.04 9.03 0.58
CA ILE A 92 6.71 7.72 0.59
C ILE A 92 7.12 7.41 -0.85
N THR A 93 8.41 7.20 -1.08
CA THR A 93 8.97 6.88 -2.40
C THR A 93 9.45 5.45 -2.53
N LYS A 94 9.86 4.84 -1.40
CA LYS A 94 10.42 3.49 -1.36
C LYS A 94 10.19 2.86 0.01
N ILE A 95 10.03 1.54 0.05
CA ILE A 95 10.04 0.75 1.29
C ILE A 95 11.00 -0.41 1.09
N ASP A 96 12.03 -0.52 1.94
CA ASP A 96 13.20 -1.37 1.71
C ASP A 96 13.74 -1.11 0.29
N GLU A 97 13.86 -2.13 -0.55
CA GLU A 97 14.30 -1.99 -1.95
C GLU A 97 13.14 -1.81 -2.94
N THR A 98 11.88 -1.75 -2.47
CA THR A 98 10.70 -1.69 -3.31
C THR A 98 10.26 -0.24 -3.56
N GLN A 99 10.19 0.16 -4.82
CA GLN A 99 9.64 1.47 -5.23
C GLN A 99 8.13 1.50 -4.98
N ILE A 100 7.65 2.59 -4.41
CA ILE A 100 6.23 2.82 -4.12
C ILE A 100 5.77 4.04 -4.90
N ASN A 101 4.96 3.85 -5.92
CA ASN A 101 4.41 4.91 -6.75
C ASN A 101 2.89 5.01 -6.69
N LYS A 102 2.23 3.93 -6.25
CA LYS A 102 0.77 3.81 -6.12
C LYS A 102 0.40 3.20 -4.78
N MET A 103 -0.84 3.41 -4.37
CA MET A 103 -1.37 2.74 -3.17
C MET A 103 -1.39 1.22 -3.30
N SER A 104 -1.60 0.69 -4.53
CA SER A 104 -1.52 -0.75 -4.79
C SER A 104 -0.13 -1.33 -4.49
N ASP A 105 0.95 -0.57 -4.78
CA ASP A 105 2.33 -1.03 -4.53
C ASP A 105 2.57 -1.17 -3.02
N LEU A 106 2.10 -0.19 -2.22
CA LEU A 106 2.17 -0.26 -0.77
C LEU A 106 1.39 -1.46 -0.23
N GLN A 107 0.20 -1.70 -0.76
CA GLN A 107 -0.67 -2.78 -0.32
C GLN A 107 -0.08 -4.16 -0.66
N GLU A 108 0.42 -4.34 -1.88
CA GLU A 108 1.13 -5.54 -2.33
C GLU A 108 2.35 -5.81 -1.44
N TYR A 109 3.15 -4.78 -1.15
CA TYR A 109 4.30 -4.88 -0.26
C TYR A 109 3.90 -5.34 1.14
N LEU A 110 2.88 -4.70 1.77
CA LEU A 110 2.42 -5.05 3.11
C LEU A 110 1.85 -6.48 3.19
N TYR A 111 1.19 -6.97 2.14
CA TYR A 111 0.70 -8.35 2.07
C TYR A 111 1.83 -9.38 2.06
N SER A 112 3.01 -9.04 1.54
CA SER A 112 4.20 -9.90 1.57
C SER A 112 4.89 -9.95 2.94
N LYS A 113 4.64 -8.96 3.81
CA LYS A 113 5.29 -8.81 5.13
C LYS A 113 4.48 -9.44 6.26
N ASN A 114 5.16 -9.68 7.37
CA ASN A 114 4.52 -10.18 8.59
C ASN A 114 4.42 -9.06 9.63
N PRO A 115 3.44 -9.16 10.55
CA PRO A 115 3.47 -8.36 11.79
C PRO A 115 4.81 -8.57 12.51
N LYS A 116 5.35 -7.48 13.09
CA LYS A 116 6.67 -7.35 13.74
C LYS A 116 7.87 -7.26 12.79
N ASP A 117 7.67 -7.35 11.47
CA ASP A 117 8.75 -7.03 10.54
C ASP A 117 9.10 -5.54 10.68
N LYS A 118 10.40 -5.25 10.70
CA LYS A 118 10.91 -3.88 10.61
C LYS A 118 11.18 -3.54 9.16
N VAL A 119 10.65 -2.40 8.72
CA VAL A 119 10.78 -1.93 7.35
C VAL A 119 11.40 -0.55 7.33
N GLU A 120 12.23 -0.31 6.34
CA GLU A 120 12.89 0.97 6.10
C GLU A 120 12.07 1.76 5.07
N ILE A 121 11.47 2.88 5.49
CA ILE A 121 10.63 3.72 4.65
C ILE A 121 11.41 4.96 4.24
N THR A 122 11.66 5.10 2.95
CA THR A 122 12.25 6.30 2.37
C THR A 122 11.15 7.29 2.01
N ILE A 123 11.26 8.47 2.56
CA ILE A 123 10.31 9.57 2.35
C ILE A 123 11.01 10.81 1.79
N ASN A 124 10.25 11.63 1.08
CA ASN A 124 10.62 12.99 0.76
C ASN A 124 9.79 13.93 1.64
N ARG A 125 10.46 14.77 2.41
CA ARG A 125 9.85 15.83 3.26
C ARG A 125 10.42 17.17 2.85
N ASN A 126 9.61 18.02 2.25
CA ASN A 126 10.01 19.36 1.79
C ASN A 126 11.26 19.33 0.87
N GLY A 127 11.30 18.39 -0.08
CA GLY A 127 12.41 18.21 -1.02
C GLY A 127 13.62 17.48 -0.46
N LYS A 128 13.63 17.09 0.81
CA LYS A 128 14.71 16.33 1.44
C LYS A 128 14.32 14.87 1.63
N GLU A 129 15.19 13.99 1.20
CA GLU A 129 15.06 12.56 1.43
C GLU A 129 15.41 12.23 2.88
N LYS A 130 14.60 11.37 3.50
CA LYS A 130 14.79 10.86 4.85
C LYS A 130 14.36 9.40 4.91
N THR A 131 15.02 8.62 5.74
CA THR A 131 14.69 7.24 6.02
C THR A 131 14.10 7.11 7.42
N VAL A 132 13.00 6.37 7.54
CA VAL A 132 12.31 6.09 8.80
C VAL A 132 12.15 4.58 8.94
N ILE A 133 12.57 4.02 10.08
CA ILE A 133 12.38 2.60 10.39
C ILE A 133 11.08 2.44 11.17
N VAL A 134 10.21 1.54 10.69
CA VAL A 134 8.91 1.26 11.32
C VAL A 134 8.76 -0.24 11.54
N GLU A 135 8.33 -0.64 12.74
CA GLU A 135 7.94 -2.02 13.03
C GLU A 135 6.44 -2.19 12.75
N LEU A 136 6.11 -3.05 11.79
CA LEU A 136 4.73 -3.32 11.41
C LEU A 136 3.97 -4.05 12.53
N LYS A 137 2.67 -3.83 12.64
CA LYS A 137 1.78 -4.56 13.56
C LYS A 137 0.79 -5.42 12.79
N GLU A 138 0.11 -6.31 13.50
CA GLU A 138 -1.06 -6.98 12.95
C GLU A 138 -2.22 -5.98 12.87
N LYS A 139 -2.97 -6.00 11.77
CA LYS A 139 -4.17 -5.18 11.63
C LYS A 139 -5.22 -5.67 12.64
N GLU A 140 -5.62 -4.82 13.55
CA GLU A 140 -6.73 -5.10 14.46
C GLU A 140 -8.04 -5.22 13.66
N LYS A 141 -8.85 -6.21 13.99
CA LYS A 141 -10.16 -6.45 13.34
C LYS A 141 -11.22 -5.53 13.91
#